data_d42532eab42b15c4e56f47f17a7a8949
#
_entry.id   d42532eab42b15c4e56f47f17a7a8949
#
_cell.length_a   1.000
_cell.length_b   1.000
_cell.length_c   1.000
_cell.angle_alpha   90.00
_cell.angle_beta   90.00
_cell.angle_gamma   90.00
#
_symmetry.space_group_name_H-M   'P 1'
#
loop_
_entity.id
_entity.type
_entity.pdbx_description
1 polymer ?
#
loop_
_entity_poly.entity_id
_entity_poly.type
_entity_poly.pdbx_seq_one_letter_code
_entity_poly.pdbx_strand_id
1 'polypeptide(L)'
;MDLLCNAYSNASDNEEEEEESAKQPRPENFTPPNSKRLKPVNPFTHTKTQNPLSGSTQFPARHIEAPVPGRYVSKRERSLLGSQPTASDPNPDALLLTTSPVFGSISDSDVPRDIKSLLRNKAKKGRAQLGQMPQRMSVPLSRHTKAVNAVHWSPTHAHLLASASMDQTICIWNVWSSDQKVARVLNFHNAAIKDVKWSGQGLFVLSCGYDSSSKLVDVERGIETQVYKEDQVVSVVKFHPDNFNLFVSGGSKGGLRLWDVRNGKVVHEYVRGHDPILDVEFTTNGKQIISSSDVSGRNLSENSIVVWDVSRQVPLSNQVYVEAYTCPCVRCHTFEPFFVAQSNGNYIAIFSSIPPFKLNKYKRYESHGVSGFPIKCVFSVDGEKLISGSSDGSIYFYDYRSSELVRKIKAYEQACIDIAIHPSIPNVIASCSWNGEVSVFE
;
A
#
# COMPACT_ATOMS: atom_id res chain seq x y z
N MET A 1 17.48 2.14 -2.10
CA MET A 1 17.92 1.45 -0.90
C MET A 1 18.74 2.35 0.03
N ASP A 2 19.42 3.32 -0.49
CA ASP A 2 20.34 4.16 0.29
C ASP A 2 19.68 5.26 1.15
N LEU A 3 18.41 5.53 0.97
CA LEU A 3 17.68 6.56 1.75
C LEU A 3 17.12 6.06 3.09
N LEU A 4 17.08 4.76 3.31
CA LEU A 4 16.63 4.17 4.58
C LEU A 4 17.79 3.79 5.53
N CYS A 5 19.02 3.66 5.01
CA CYS A 5 20.18 3.28 5.84
C CYS A 5 20.86 4.45 6.55
N ASN A 6 20.68 5.69 6.13
CA ASN A 6 21.36 6.86 6.70
C ASN A 6 20.65 7.51 7.90
N ALA A 7 19.51 7.02 8.32
CA ALA A 7 18.75 7.62 9.43
C ALA A 7 19.07 7.04 10.84
N TYR A 8 19.89 5.97 10.93
CA TYR A 8 20.01 5.22 12.19
C TYR A 8 21.43 4.96 12.69
N SER A 9 22.45 5.66 12.20
CA SER A 9 23.85 5.39 12.61
C SER A 9 24.48 6.44 13.53
N ASN A 10 23.72 7.18 14.35
CA ASN A 10 24.30 8.04 15.36
C ASN A 10 23.44 8.10 16.62
N ALA A 11 23.59 7.12 17.50
CA ALA A 11 23.28 7.24 18.92
C ALA A 11 23.83 6.00 19.68
N SER A 12 25.09 6.02 20.02
CA SER A 12 25.61 5.37 21.23
C SER A 12 27.01 5.90 21.54
N ASP A 13 27.22 6.09 22.82
CA ASP A 13 28.45 6.38 23.55
C ASP A 13 28.79 7.86 23.81
N ASN A 14 28.41 8.33 24.99
CA ASN A 14 29.38 8.65 26.07
C ASN A 14 28.63 9.18 27.29
N GLU A 15 28.58 8.37 28.34
CA GLU A 15 28.46 8.82 29.71
C GLU A 15 29.88 9.13 30.19
N GLU A 16 30.09 10.32 30.78
CA GLU A 16 30.97 10.52 31.95
C GLU A 16 30.68 11.89 32.56
N GLU A 17 30.51 11.85 33.86
CA GLU A 17 30.19 12.92 34.80
C GLU A 17 31.31 13.98 34.88
N GLU A 18 30.91 15.26 35.16
CA GLU A 18 31.54 16.05 36.26
C GLU A 18 30.74 17.33 36.52
N GLU A 19 30.34 17.49 37.78
CA GLU A 19 29.81 18.72 38.38
C GLU A 19 30.91 19.78 38.50
N GLU A 20 30.62 21.06 38.28
CA GLU A 20 30.88 22.17 39.22
C GLU A 20 30.39 23.56 38.70
N SER A 21 29.62 24.13 39.55
CA SER A 21 29.29 25.51 39.93
C SER A 21 29.62 26.76 39.10
N ALA A 22 28.55 27.53 38.93
CA ALA A 22 28.37 29.01 39.19
C ALA A 22 29.19 30.03 38.41
N LYS A 23 28.46 30.88 37.68
CA LYS A 23 28.31 32.38 37.79
C LYS A 23 27.93 33.01 36.47
N GLN A 24 26.79 33.69 36.50
CA GLN A 24 26.46 34.77 35.52
C GLN A 24 27.36 35.98 35.70
N PRO A 25 27.57 36.81 34.65
CA PRO A 25 26.76 37.98 34.42
C PRO A 25 26.43 38.34 32.96
N ARG A 26 25.37 39.10 32.76
CA ARG A 26 24.93 39.81 31.58
C ARG A 26 25.64 41.19 31.48
N PRO A 27 25.31 42.00 30.46
CA PRO A 27 25.41 41.88 28.99
C PRO A 27 26.20 43.06 28.38
N GLU A 28 26.65 42.94 27.12
CA GLU A 28 27.00 44.13 26.34
C GLU A 28 26.57 44.05 24.89
N ASN A 29 26.02 45.16 24.44
CA ASN A 29 25.50 45.47 23.10
C ASN A 29 26.63 45.56 22.08
N PHE A 30 26.44 45.01 20.90
CA PHE A 30 27.09 45.49 19.70
C PHE A 30 26.16 45.49 18.48
N THR A 31 26.04 46.68 17.92
CA THR A 31 25.32 47.03 16.68
C THR A 31 26.08 46.59 15.44
N PRO A 32 25.40 46.31 14.32
CA PRO A 32 26.06 45.88 13.07
C PRO A 32 26.43 47.04 12.17
N PRO A 33 27.45 46.91 11.34
CA PRO A 33 27.74 47.90 10.30
C PRO A 33 27.06 47.57 8.95
N ASN A 34 26.65 48.64 8.33
CA ASN A 34 25.91 48.89 7.12
C ASN A 34 26.27 48.09 5.85
N SER A 35 25.21 47.74 5.19
CA SER A 35 25.09 47.32 3.82
C SER A 35 25.48 48.37 2.78
N LYS A 36 26.12 47.98 1.72
CA LYS A 36 26.15 48.79 0.47
C LYS A 36 25.32 48.12 -0.62
N ARG A 37 24.27 48.81 -0.94
CA ARG A 37 23.30 48.57 -2.02
C ARG A 37 23.93 49.03 -3.33
N LEU A 38 23.95 48.19 -4.36
CA LEU A 38 24.19 48.62 -5.74
C LEU A 38 22.92 48.34 -6.55
N LYS A 39 22.46 49.41 -7.20
CA LYS A 39 21.29 49.46 -8.07
C LYS A 39 21.66 49.07 -9.51
N PRO A 40 20.63 48.70 -10.32
CA PRO A 40 20.81 48.22 -11.68
C PRO A 40 20.94 49.35 -12.70
N VAL A 41 21.64 49.06 -13.79
CA VAL A 41 21.73 49.96 -14.95
C VAL A 41 21.26 49.18 -16.17
N ASN A 42 20.16 49.64 -16.76
CA ASN A 42 19.88 49.48 -18.18
C ASN A 42 20.49 50.67 -18.91
N PRO A 43 20.96 50.55 -20.16
CA PRO A 43 20.24 51.27 -21.19
C PRO A 43 20.11 50.56 -22.55
N PHE A 44 19.03 50.94 -23.19
CA PHE A 44 18.73 50.81 -24.62
C PHE A 44 19.79 51.42 -25.50
N THR A 45 20.02 50.86 -26.71
CA THR A 45 19.94 51.59 -27.98
C THR A 45 19.89 50.64 -29.17
N HIS A 46 19.07 51.03 -30.13
CA HIS A 46 18.86 50.47 -31.45
C HIS A 46 20.07 50.61 -32.36
N THR A 47 20.29 49.63 -33.27
CA THR A 47 20.49 49.96 -34.71
C THR A 47 20.23 48.72 -35.59
N LYS A 48 19.51 48.99 -36.69
CA LYS A 48 19.24 48.10 -37.83
C LYS A 48 20.49 47.86 -38.65
N THR A 49 20.66 46.67 -39.25
CA THR A 49 20.84 46.49 -40.71
C THR A 49 20.93 45.01 -41.10
N GLN A 50 20.05 44.65 -42.03
CA GLN A 50 20.18 43.80 -43.21
C GLN A 50 20.77 42.37 -43.15
N ASN A 51 19.92 41.44 -43.55
CA ASN A 51 20.15 40.11 -44.14
C ASN A 51 21.17 40.14 -45.32
N PRO A 52 21.72 38.97 -45.80
CA PRO A 52 20.96 37.82 -46.23
C PRO A 52 21.63 36.43 -46.15
N LEU A 53 20.80 35.41 -46.37
CA LEU A 53 21.03 34.14 -47.09
C LEU A 53 21.54 32.90 -46.34
N SER A 54 20.58 31.99 -46.22
CA SER A 54 20.49 30.61 -46.74
C SER A 54 21.09 29.47 -45.90
N GLY A 55 20.24 28.46 -45.68
CA GLY A 55 20.64 27.11 -45.31
C GLY A 55 19.69 26.31 -44.47
N SER A 56 18.39 26.24 -44.85
CA SER A 56 17.48 25.26 -44.28
C SER A 56 17.62 23.91 -45.00
N THR A 57 18.15 22.89 -44.36
CA THR A 57 17.99 21.50 -44.81
C THR A 57 16.78 20.90 -44.14
N GLN A 58 15.64 21.08 -44.77
CA GLN A 58 14.45 20.24 -44.57
C GLN A 58 14.68 18.91 -45.30
N PHE A 59 14.56 17.81 -44.59
CA PHE A 59 14.39 16.48 -45.21
C PHE A 59 12.96 16.39 -45.74
N PRO A 60 12.76 16.04 -47.03
CA PRO A 60 11.43 15.96 -47.61
C PRO A 60 10.75 14.65 -47.13
N ALA A 61 9.47 14.77 -46.75
CA ALA A 61 8.59 13.66 -46.60
C ALA A 61 8.51 12.87 -47.91
N ARG A 62 8.71 11.57 -47.87
CA ARG A 62 8.52 10.67 -49.01
C ARG A 62 7.04 10.60 -49.37
N HIS A 63 6.66 11.24 -50.42
CA HIS A 63 5.42 10.94 -51.14
C HIS A 63 5.51 9.53 -51.71
N ILE A 64 4.53 8.68 -51.33
CA ILE A 64 4.34 7.38 -51.96
C ILE A 64 3.56 7.65 -53.25
N GLU A 65 4.29 7.63 -54.37
CA GLU A 65 3.66 7.67 -55.68
C GLU A 65 2.95 6.35 -56.00
N ALA A 66 1.79 6.44 -56.60
CA ALA A 66 1.00 5.29 -57.08
C ALA A 66 1.80 4.44 -58.08
N PRO A 67 1.67 3.14 -58.13
CA PRO A 67 2.46 2.28 -59.00
C PRO A 67 2.15 2.49 -60.47
N VAL A 68 3.15 2.85 -61.26
CA VAL A 68 3.08 2.96 -62.69
C VAL A 68 2.97 1.55 -63.32
N PRO A 69 1.99 1.29 -64.21
CA PRO A 69 1.90 -0.04 -64.87
C PRO A 69 3.13 -0.36 -65.71
N GLY A 70 3.78 -1.52 -65.45
CA GLY A 70 4.91 -2.01 -66.24
C GLY A 70 6.26 -2.01 -65.54
N ARG A 71 6.36 -1.56 -64.29
CA ARG A 71 7.63 -1.59 -63.53
C ARG A 71 7.90 -3.01 -63.01
N TYR A 72 9.12 -3.49 -63.20
CA TYR A 72 9.59 -4.73 -62.57
C TYR A 72 9.71 -4.61 -61.08
N VAL A 73 8.98 -5.41 -60.33
CA VAL A 73 9.01 -5.43 -58.86
C VAL A 73 9.85 -6.65 -58.43
N SER A 74 10.92 -6.41 -57.71
CA SER A 74 11.85 -7.43 -57.23
C SER A 74 11.16 -8.43 -56.24
N LYS A 75 11.70 -9.64 -56.14
CA LYS A 75 11.18 -10.68 -55.25
C LYS A 75 11.13 -10.22 -53.77
N ARG A 76 12.08 -9.32 -53.40
CA ARG A 76 12.16 -8.75 -52.05
C ARG A 76 11.08 -7.65 -51.82
N GLU A 77 10.74 -6.92 -52.85
CA GLU A 77 9.71 -5.88 -52.82
C GLU A 77 8.30 -6.52 -52.83
N ARG A 78 8.10 -7.65 -53.48
CA ARG A 78 6.88 -8.45 -53.44
C ARG A 78 6.64 -9.08 -52.05
N SER A 79 7.67 -9.54 -51.36
CA SER A 79 7.53 -10.08 -50.00
C SER A 79 7.18 -8.99 -48.97
N LEU A 80 7.59 -7.73 -49.19
CA LEU A 80 7.24 -6.61 -48.36
C LEU A 80 5.80 -6.11 -48.62
N LEU A 81 5.33 -6.21 -49.85
CA LEU A 81 3.93 -5.86 -50.24
C LEU A 81 2.92 -6.95 -49.87
N GLY A 82 3.36 -8.22 -49.72
CA GLY A 82 2.50 -9.35 -49.33
C GLY A 82 2.26 -9.45 -47.81
N SER A 83 2.90 -8.64 -47.00
CA SER A 83 2.75 -8.63 -45.53
C SER A 83 1.93 -7.44 -45.00
N GLN A 84 1.21 -6.71 -45.84
CA GLN A 84 0.23 -5.75 -45.36
C GLN A 84 -1.12 -6.46 -45.16
N PRO A 85 -1.67 -6.45 -43.91
CA PRO A 85 -3.04 -6.89 -43.69
C PRO A 85 -3.97 -5.90 -44.39
N THR A 86 -4.92 -6.42 -45.17
CA THR A 86 -6.03 -5.68 -45.77
C THR A 86 -6.73 -4.87 -44.69
N ALA A 87 -6.77 -3.56 -44.86
CA ALA A 87 -7.53 -2.64 -44.02
C ALA A 87 -9.01 -2.96 -44.16
N SER A 88 -9.58 -3.63 -43.15
CA SER A 88 -11.00 -3.53 -42.80
C SER A 88 -11.10 -2.41 -41.75
N ASP A 89 -12.14 -1.60 -41.86
CA ASP A 89 -12.42 -0.37 -41.11
C ASP A 89 -11.88 -0.31 -39.66
N PRO A 90 -11.28 0.81 -39.23
CA PRO A 90 -10.86 0.96 -37.86
C PRO A 90 -12.10 1.17 -36.98
N ASN A 91 -12.49 0.11 -36.27
CA ASN A 91 -13.33 0.24 -35.09
C ASN A 91 -12.48 0.93 -34.01
N PRO A 92 -12.83 2.13 -33.52
CA PRO A 92 -11.96 2.91 -32.62
C PRO A 92 -11.86 2.36 -31.20
N ASP A 93 -12.47 1.22 -30.87
CA ASP A 93 -12.56 0.67 -29.52
C ASP A 93 -11.74 -0.60 -29.27
N ALA A 94 -10.84 -0.99 -30.14
CA ALA A 94 -9.89 -2.07 -29.83
C ALA A 94 -8.70 -1.53 -29.02
N LEU A 95 -8.93 -1.08 -27.79
CA LEU A 95 -7.95 -1.11 -26.72
C LEU A 95 -7.53 -2.58 -26.58
N LEU A 96 -6.30 -2.90 -26.97
CA LEU A 96 -5.65 -4.16 -26.67
C LEU A 96 -5.64 -4.37 -25.16
N LEU A 97 -6.71 -4.96 -24.65
CA LEU A 97 -6.79 -5.41 -23.27
C LEU A 97 -5.74 -6.53 -23.11
N THR A 98 -4.59 -6.16 -22.55
CA THR A 98 -3.58 -7.14 -22.18
C THR A 98 -4.14 -8.00 -21.05
N THR A 99 -4.51 -9.23 -21.38
CA THR A 99 -4.98 -10.18 -20.37
C THR A 99 -3.79 -10.78 -19.64
N SER A 100 -3.88 -10.88 -18.32
CA SER A 100 -2.86 -11.54 -17.52
C SER A 100 -2.87 -13.06 -17.75
N PRO A 101 -1.69 -13.74 -17.67
CA PRO A 101 -1.61 -15.17 -17.86
C PRO A 101 -2.38 -15.92 -16.77
N VAL A 102 -3.13 -16.94 -17.19
CA VAL A 102 -3.84 -17.88 -16.31
C VAL A 102 -2.92 -19.08 -16.08
N PHE A 103 -2.71 -19.46 -14.83
CA PHE A 103 -1.90 -20.62 -14.45
C PHE A 103 -2.76 -21.75 -13.90
N GLY A 104 -3.65 -21.45 -12.95
CA GLY A 104 -4.54 -22.40 -12.30
C GLY A 104 -6.00 -21.93 -12.34
N SER A 105 -6.87 -22.62 -11.59
CA SER A 105 -8.29 -22.31 -11.52
C SER A 105 -8.58 -21.25 -10.44
N ILE A 106 -9.42 -20.27 -10.80
CA ILE A 106 -10.04 -19.34 -9.85
C ILE A 106 -11.27 -19.98 -9.21
N SER A 107 -11.85 -20.97 -9.88
CA SER A 107 -13.02 -21.70 -9.38
C SER A 107 -12.66 -22.52 -8.13
N ASP A 108 -13.68 -22.79 -7.31
CA ASP A 108 -13.58 -23.71 -6.19
C ASP A 108 -13.64 -25.20 -6.60
N SER A 109 -13.69 -25.52 -7.92
CA SER A 109 -13.81 -26.88 -8.45
C SER A 109 -12.75 -27.82 -7.89
N ASP A 110 -11.51 -27.33 -7.80
CA ASP A 110 -10.33 -28.13 -7.45
C ASP A 110 -10.02 -28.12 -5.94
N VAL A 111 -10.84 -27.44 -5.15
CA VAL A 111 -10.71 -27.41 -3.68
C VAL A 111 -11.29 -28.69 -3.07
N PRO A 112 -10.62 -29.32 -2.08
CA PRO A 112 -11.11 -30.52 -1.39
C PRO A 112 -12.52 -30.33 -0.79
N ARG A 113 -13.32 -31.38 -0.79
CA ARG A 113 -14.74 -31.35 -0.34
C ARG A 113 -14.87 -30.90 1.11
N ASP A 114 -13.95 -31.31 1.97
CA ASP A 114 -13.94 -30.96 3.39
C ASP A 114 -13.76 -29.45 3.58
N ILE A 115 -12.79 -28.88 2.87
CA ILE A 115 -12.55 -27.43 2.87
C ILE A 115 -13.75 -26.68 2.28
N LYS A 116 -14.32 -27.15 1.17
CA LYS A 116 -15.56 -26.55 0.61
C LYS A 116 -16.69 -26.51 1.62
N SER A 117 -16.84 -27.59 2.39
CA SER A 117 -17.88 -27.66 3.44
C SER A 117 -17.64 -26.61 4.53
N LEU A 118 -16.39 -26.40 4.96
CA LEU A 118 -16.00 -25.37 5.92
C LEU A 118 -16.23 -23.95 5.37
N LEU A 119 -15.86 -23.71 4.12
CA LEU A 119 -16.04 -22.43 3.45
C LEU A 119 -17.54 -22.04 3.29
N ARG A 120 -18.41 -23.01 3.03
CA ARG A 120 -19.86 -22.83 2.87
C ARG A 120 -20.62 -22.68 4.19
N ASN A 121 -20.11 -23.22 5.27
CA ASN A 121 -20.76 -23.23 6.58
C ASN A 121 -20.70 -21.88 7.34
N LYS A 122 -20.75 -20.74 6.63
CA LYS A 122 -20.82 -19.40 7.24
C LYS A 122 -21.97 -19.25 8.27
N ALA A 123 -23.03 -20.02 8.13
CA ALA A 123 -24.30 -19.85 8.88
C ALA A 123 -24.38 -20.64 10.19
N LYS A 124 -23.51 -21.62 10.44
CA LYS A 124 -23.55 -22.44 11.65
C LYS A 124 -22.34 -22.22 12.56
N LYS A 125 -21.97 -20.96 12.80
CA LYS A 125 -20.97 -20.63 13.83
C LYS A 125 -21.56 -20.87 15.22
N GLY A 126 -21.55 -22.13 15.65
CA GLY A 126 -21.67 -22.44 17.07
C GLY A 126 -20.42 -21.88 17.78
N ARG A 127 -20.60 -21.29 18.95
CA ARG A 127 -19.58 -20.73 19.86
C ARG A 127 -18.40 -21.66 20.18
N ALA A 128 -18.45 -22.92 19.76
CA ALA A 128 -17.53 -23.99 20.16
C ALA A 128 -16.15 -23.96 19.44
N GLN A 129 -15.96 -23.12 18.39
CA GLN A 129 -14.66 -23.00 17.69
C GLN A 129 -14.02 -21.60 17.83
N LEU A 130 -14.62 -20.72 18.60
CA LEU A 130 -14.07 -19.41 18.92
C LEU A 130 -12.89 -19.61 19.87
N GLY A 131 -11.74 -19.01 19.53
CA GLY A 131 -10.53 -19.06 20.37
C GLY A 131 -9.44 -20.05 19.93
N GLN A 132 -9.69 -20.89 18.90
CA GLN A 132 -8.63 -21.72 18.34
C GLN A 132 -7.63 -20.83 17.58
N MET A 133 -6.36 -21.11 17.76
CA MET A 133 -5.25 -20.41 17.08
C MET A 133 -4.53 -21.37 16.14
N PRO A 134 -3.97 -20.86 15.04
CA PRO A 134 -3.16 -21.65 14.13
C PRO A 134 -2.05 -22.37 14.88
N GLN A 135 -1.80 -23.62 14.53
CA GLN A 135 -0.80 -24.43 15.22
C GLN A 135 0.46 -24.64 14.39
N ARG A 136 0.32 -24.74 13.08
CA ARG A 136 1.43 -25.08 12.17
C ARG A 136 1.23 -24.39 10.82
N MET A 137 2.32 -24.25 10.08
CA MET A 137 2.27 -23.90 8.67
C MET A 137 1.64 -25.07 7.89
N SER A 138 0.60 -24.77 7.12
CA SER A 138 -0.14 -25.75 6.34
C SER A 138 0.23 -25.67 4.87
N VAL A 139 0.35 -24.46 4.31
CA VAL A 139 0.58 -24.25 2.89
C VAL A 139 1.65 -23.18 2.66
N PRO A 140 2.84 -23.54 2.16
CA PRO A 140 3.80 -22.58 1.62
C PRO A 140 3.39 -22.17 0.21
N LEU A 141 3.51 -20.88 -0.11
CA LEU A 141 3.17 -20.27 -1.39
C LEU A 141 4.40 -19.51 -1.91
N SER A 142 5.14 -20.13 -2.83
CA SER A 142 6.40 -19.60 -3.37
C SER A 142 6.22 -19.17 -4.82
N ARG A 143 6.30 -17.90 -5.10
CA ARG A 143 6.27 -17.33 -6.45
C ARG A 143 6.98 -15.99 -6.54
N HIS A 144 6.83 -15.14 -5.53
CA HIS A 144 7.43 -13.82 -5.53
C HIS A 144 8.96 -13.90 -5.44
N THR A 145 9.63 -13.01 -6.15
CA THR A 145 11.10 -12.92 -6.18
C THR A 145 11.68 -11.85 -5.29
N LYS A 146 10.81 -10.99 -4.74
CA LYS A 146 11.16 -9.90 -3.81
C LYS A 146 10.16 -9.85 -2.66
N ALA A 147 10.43 -8.97 -1.70
CA ALA A 147 9.58 -8.77 -0.53
C ALA A 147 8.09 -8.65 -0.87
N VAL A 148 7.25 -9.30 -0.09
CA VAL A 148 5.80 -9.20 -0.16
C VAL A 148 5.32 -8.19 0.89
N ASN A 149 4.66 -7.13 0.44
CA ASN A 149 4.24 -6.00 1.28
C ASN A 149 2.83 -6.17 1.87
N ALA A 150 1.98 -6.94 1.20
CA ALA A 150 0.59 -7.10 1.63
C ALA A 150 0.01 -8.43 1.19
N VAL A 151 -0.86 -8.97 2.04
CA VAL A 151 -1.70 -10.16 1.76
C VAL A 151 -3.14 -9.85 2.14
N HIS A 152 -4.10 -10.36 1.34
CA HIS A 152 -5.51 -10.14 1.64
C HIS A 152 -6.38 -11.29 1.11
N TRP A 153 -7.23 -11.86 1.97
CA TRP A 153 -8.20 -12.88 1.58
C TRP A 153 -9.40 -12.29 0.84
N SER A 154 -9.92 -13.02 -0.14
CA SER A 154 -11.19 -12.67 -0.76
C SER A 154 -12.35 -12.85 0.24
N PRO A 155 -13.19 -11.83 0.46
CA PRO A 155 -14.27 -11.91 1.44
C PRO A 155 -15.41 -12.86 1.02
N THR A 156 -15.59 -13.09 -0.27
CA THR A 156 -16.66 -13.94 -0.82
C THR A 156 -16.15 -15.25 -1.39
N HIS A 157 -14.97 -15.25 -1.99
CA HIS A 157 -14.29 -16.43 -2.52
C HIS A 157 -13.14 -16.80 -1.57
N ALA A 158 -13.50 -17.26 -0.37
CA ALA A 158 -12.56 -17.41 0.73
C ALA A 158 -11.43 -18.41 0.49
N HIS A 159 -11.45 -19.21 -0.59
CA HIS A 159 -10.33 -20.01 -1.05
C HIS A 159 -9.24 -19.21 -1.79
N LEU A 160 -9.54 -17.94 -2.15
CA LEU A 160 -8.61 -17.08 -2.86
C LEU A 160 -7.89 -16.10 -1.92
N LEU A 161 -6.58 -16.02 -2.10
CA LEU A 161 -5.70 -15.06 -1.43
C LEU A 161 -5.02 -14.20 -2.49
N ALA A 162 -4.88 -12.90 -2.25
CA ALA A 162 -4.05 -12.00 -3.04
C ALA A 162 -2.80 -11.63 -2.26
N SER A 163 -1.66 -11.55 -2.93
CA SER A 163 -0.40 -11.04 -2.39
C SER A 163 0.22 -10.01 -3.34
N ALA A 164 0.79 -8.94 -2.78
CA ALA A 164 1.43 -7.86 -3.54
C ALA A 164 2.89 -7.70 -3.15
N SER A 165 3.77 -7.60 -4.15
CA SER A 165 5.21 -7.65 -3.95
C SER A 165 5.96 -6.49 -4.59
N MET A 166 7.18 -6.29 -4.10
CA MET A 166 8.18 -5.41 -4.70
C MET A 166 8.68 -5.91 -6.07
N ASP A 167 8.32 -7.13 -6.48
CA ASP A 167 8.62 -7.67 -7.82
C ASP A 167 7.65 -7.13 -8.90
N GLN A 168 6.78 -6.17 -8.57
CA GLN A 168 5.80 -5.52 -9.45
C GLN A 168 4.61 -6.40 -9.82
N THR A 169 4.47 -7.56 -9.18
CA THR A 169 3.38 -8.49 -9.46
C THR A 169 2.42 -8.64 -8.28
N ILE A 170 1.16 -8.96 -8.62
CA ILE A 170 0.18 -9.45 -7.66
C ILE A 170 -0.08 -10.90 -8.02
N CYS A 171 0.06 -11.80 -7.05
CA CYS A 171 -0.32 -13.18 -7.21
C CYS A 171 -1.70 -13.43 -6.60
N ILE A 172 -2.57 -14.08 -7.36
CA ILE A 172 -3.83 -14.61 -6.87
C ILE A 172 -3.63 -16.12 -6.68
N TRP A 173 -3.87 -16.57 -5.46
CA TRP A 173 -3.66 -17.94 -5.05
C TRP A 173 -5.00 -18.62 -4.80
N ASN A 174 -5.17 -19.83 -5.33
CA ASN A 174 -6.17 -20.79 -4.87
C ASN A 174 -5.48 -21.70 -3.85
N VAL A 175 -5.60 -21.34 -2.58
CA VAL A 175 -4.76 -21.87 -1.49
C VAL A 175 -4.86 -23.38 -1.35
N TRP A 176 -6.04 -23.94 -1.50
CA TRP A 176 -6.30 -25.37 -1.32
C TRP A 176 -6.44 -26.15 -2.64
N SER A 177 -6.12 -25.54 -3.78
CA SER A 177 -6.08 -26.28 -5.05
C SER A 177 -5.13 -27.46 -4.93
N SER A 178 -5.58 -28.62 -5.42
CA SER A 178 -4.80 -29.86 -5.45
C SER A 178 -3.74 -29.86 -6.55
N ASP A 179 -3.99 -29.11 -7.61
CA ASP A 179 -3.11 -29.05 -8.79
C ASP A 179 -2.15 -27.87 -8.69
N GLN A 180 -2.60 -26.67 -9.02
CA GLN A 180 -1.76 -25.49 -9.02
C GLN A 180 -2.32 -24.39 -8.11
N LYS A 181 -1.50 -23.97 -7.14
CA LYS A 181 -1.91 -22.94 -6.16
C LYS A 181 -1.94 -21.53 -6.72
N VAL A 182 -1.09 -21.22 -7.70
CA VAL A 182 -1.12 -19.94 -8.41
C VAL A 182 -2.26 -19.94 -9.41
N ALA A 183 -3.32 -19.19 -9.15
CA ALA A 183 -4.44 -19.04 -10.08
C ALA A 183 -4.12 -18.02 -11.17
N ARG A 184 -3.63 -16.83 -10.79
CA ARG A 184 -3.21 -15.78 -11.73
C ARG A 184 -2.00 -15.00 -11.21
N VAL A 185 -1.27 -14.41 -12.15
CA VAL A 185 -0.24 -13.40 -11.88
C VAL A 185 -0.62 -12.13 -12.65
N LEU A 186 -0.89 -11.04 -11.91
CA LEU A 186 -1.29 -9.76 -12.46
C LEU A 186 -0.05 -8.86 -12.52
N ASN A 187 0.33 -8.44 -13.73
CA ASN A 187 1.55 -7.68 -14.01
C ASN A 187 1.18 -6.34 -14.67
N PHE A 188 0.41 -5.52 -13.99
CA PHE A 188 -0.05 -4.23 -14.52
C PHE A 188 0.77 -3.04 -13.99
N HIS A 189 1.44 -3.20 -12.84
CA HIS A 189 2.27 -2.14 -12.26
C HIS A 189 3.67 -2.10 -12.86
N ASN A 190 4.20 -0.89 -13.05
CA ASN A 190 5.55 -0.66 -13.60
C ASN A 190 6.61 -0.46 -12.49
N ALA A 191 6.19 -0.49 -11.23
CA ALA A 191 7.06 -0.36 -10.06
C ALA A 191 6.56 -1.23 -8.91
N ALA A 192 7.31 -1.27 -7.81
CA ALA A 192 6.97 -2.05 -6.63
C ALA A 192 5.58 -1.74 -6.09
N ILE A 193 4.82 -2.78 -5.75
CA ILE A 193 3.46 -2.66 -5.21
C ILE A 193 3.53 -2.58 -3.69
N LYS A 194 2.78 -1.65 -3.11
CA LYS A 194 2.77 -1.38 -1.66
C LYS A 194 1.60 -2.05 -0.95
N ASP A 195 0.42 -2.05 -1.55
CA ASP A 195 -0.77 -2.62 -0.90
C ASP A 195 -1.71 -3.26 -1.92
N VAL A 196 -2.54 -4.19 -1.45
CA VAL A 196 -3.55 -4.91 -2.22
C VAL A 196 -4.78 -5.21 -1.36
N LYS A 197 -5.97 -4.93 -1.91
CA LYS A 197 -7.25 -5.20 -1.24
C LYS A 197 -8.26 -5.79 -2.21
N TRP A 198 -8.96 -6.82 -1.77
CA TRP A 198 -10.14 -7.30 -2.49
C TRP A 198 -11.31 -6.35 -2.28
N SER A 199 -12.12 -6.18 -3.33
CA SER A 199 -13.43 -5.54 -3.19
C SER A 199 -14.33 -6.36 -2.28
N GLY A 200 -15.30 -5.72 -1.63
CA GLY A 200 -16.25 -6.41 -0.76
C GLY A 200 -17.08 -7.50 -1.46
N GLN A 201 -17.24 -7.39 -2.77
CA GLN A 201 -17.89 -8.39 -3.62
C GLN A 201 -16.96 -9.54 -4.02
N GLY A 202 -15.63 -9.40 -3.80
CA GLY A 202 -14.63 -10.42 -4.11
C GLY A 202 -14.40 -10.68 -5.59
N LEU A 203 -14.80 -9.75 -6.48
CA LEU A 203 -14.63 -9.84 -7.92
C LEU A 203 -13.41 -9.07 -8.42
N PHE A 204 -13.07 -7.99 -7.73
CA PHE A 204 -12.01 -7.08 -8.10
C PHE A 204 -10.92 -7.02 -7.04
N VAL A 205 -9.72 -6.74 -7.48
CA VAL A 205 -8.57 -6.42 -6.63
C VAL A 205 -8.13 -4.99 -6.92
N LEU A 206 -8.01 -4.18 -5.86
CA LEU A 206 -7.44 -2.85 -5.90
C LEU A 206 -6.01 -2.91 -5.35
N SER A 207 -5.06 -2.36 -6.07
CA SER A 207 -3.66 -2.32 -5.68
C SER A 207 -3.07 -0.93 -5.86
N CYS A 208 -1.98 -0.62 -5.18
CA CYS A 208 -1.27 0.64 -5.31
C CYS A 208 0.24 0.46 -5.17
N GLY A 209 1.02 1.43 -5.66
CA GLY A 209 2.47 1.29 -5.62
C GLY A 209 3.27 2.54 -5.96
N TYR A 210 4.55 2.29 -6.19
CA TYR A 210 5.55 3.32 -6.50
C TYR A 210 5.39 3.94 -7.89
N ASP A 211 4.54 3.37 -8.75
CA ASP A 211 4.22 3.95 -10.06
C ASP A 211 3.20 5.10 -9.98
N SER A 212 2.92 5.58 -8.77
CA SER A 212 2.00 6.71 -8.50
C SER A 212 0.59 6.44 -9.01
N SER A 213 0.17 5.19 -8.98
CA SER A 213 -1.17 4.78 -9.39
C SER A 213 -1.80 3.76 -8.45
N SER A 214 -3.12 3.80 -8.38
CA SER A 214 -3.93 2.70 -7.88
C SER A 214 -4.64 2.04 -9.05
N LYS A 215 -4.74 0.72 -9.07
CA LYS A 215 -5.29 -0.05 -10.18
C LYS A 215 -6.35 -1.02 -9.71
N LEU A 216 -7.48 -1.00 -10.40
CA LEU A 216 -8.58 -1.93 -10.19
C LEU A 216 -8.55 -3.00 -11.28
N VAL A 217 -8.48 -4.25 -10.88
CA VAL A 217 -8.35 -5.39 -11.79
C VAL A 217 -9.51 -6.37 -11.56
N ASP A 218 -10.18 -6.76 -12.63
CA ASP A 218 -11.12 -7.89 -12.65
C ASP A 218 -10.30 -9.19 -12.59
N VAL A 219 -10.45 -9.92 -11.49
CA VAL A 219 -9.65 -11.12 -11.25
C VAL A 219 -10.08 -12.27 -12.14
N GLU A 220 -11.39 -12.41 -12.43
CA GLU A 220 -11.92 -13.48 -13.27
C GLU A 220 -11.44 -13.33 -14.71
N ARG A 221 -11.54 -12.12 -15.27
CA ARG A 221 -11.10 -11.82 -16.63
C ARG A 221 -9.59 -11.63 -16.73
N GLY A 222 -8.94 -11.20 -15.64
CA GLY A 222 -7.52 -10.86 -15.60
C GLY A 222 -7.19 -9.60 -16.38
N ILE A 223 -8.06 -8.61 -16.37
CA ILE A 223 -7.92 -7.34 -17.08
C ILE A 223 -7.93 -6.17 -16.09
N GLU A 224 -7.12 -5.15 -16.40
CA GLU A 224 -7.17 -3.86 -15.71
C GLU A 224 -8.44 -3.11 -16.14
N THR A 225 -9.33 -2.82 -15.19
CA THR A 225 -10.60 -2.13 -15.47
C THR A 225 -10.51 -0.64 -15.29
N GLN A 226 -9.73 -0.17 -14.34
CA GLN A 226 -9.58 1.26 -14.03
C GLN A 226 -8.21 1.57 -13.45
N VAL A 227 -7.65 2.73 -13.85
CA VAL A 227 -6.40 3.28 -13.31
C VAL A 227 -6.68 4.63 -12.67
N TYR A 228 -6.26 4.80 -11.42
CA TYR A 228 -6.35 6.05 -10.66
C TYR A 228 -4.94 6.60 -10.52
N LYS A 229 -4.60 7.61 -11.32
CA LYS A 229 -3.27 8.24 -11.31
C LYS A 229 -3.21 9.34 -10.28
N GLU A 230 -2.11 9.39 -9.56
CA GLU A 230 -1.83 10.42 -8.56
C GLU A 230 -0.51 11.12 -8.86
N ASP A 231 -0.32 12.29 -8.27
CA ASP A 231 0.93 13.06 -8.31
C ASP A 231 1.94 12.65 -7.22
N GLN A 232 1.63 11.58 -6.50
CA GLN A 232 2.40 11.03 -5.38
C GLN A 232 2.50 9.51 -5.48
N VAL A 233 3.53 8.93 -4.85
CA VAL A 233 3.59 7.48 -4.62
C VAL A 233 2.43 7.09 -3.70
N VAL A 234 1.65 6.08 -4.09
CA VAL A 234 0.52 5.61 -3.28
C VAL A 234 0.98 4.50 -2.37
N SER A 235 0.91 4.74 -1.05
CA SER A 235 1.41 3.82 -0.02
C SER A 235 0.37 2.82 0.45
N VAL A 236 -0.90 3.20 0.44
CA VAL A 236 -2.00 2.42 1.00
C VAL A 236 -3.29 2.69 0.26
N VAL A 237 -4.13 1.66 0.15
CA VAL A 237 -5.50 1.74 -0.36
C VAL A 237 -6.45 0.96 0.56
N LYS A 238 -7.67 1.48 0.73
CA LYS A 238 -8.69 0.83 1.54
C LYS A 238 -10.08 1.09 0.97
N PHE A 239 -10.88 0.05 0.75
CA PHE A 239 -12.30 0.22 0.39
C PHE A 239 -13.10 0.71 1.60
N HIS A 240 -14.12 1.50 1.32
CA HIS A 240 -15.09 1.89 2.33
C HIS A 240 -15.89 0.64 2.79
N PRO A 241 -16.10 0.44 4.10
CA PRO A 241 -16.71 -0.80 4.61
C PRO A 241 -18.12 -1.06 4.09
N ASP A 242 -18.95 -0.03 3.97
CA ASP A 242 -20.37 -0.16 3.60
C ASP A 242 -20.64 0.23 2.14
N ASN A 243 -19.79 1.05 1.52
CA ASN A 243 -19.99 1.52 0.15
C ASN A 243 -18.83 1.08 -0.74
N PHE A 244 -18.98 -0.05 -1.40
CA PHE A 244 -17.96 -0.64 -2.28
C PHE A 244 -17.62 0.19 -3.52
N ASN A 245 -18.38 1.27 -3.78
CA ASN A 245 -18.07 2.24 -4.84
C ASN A 245 -17.07 3.31 -4.37
N LEU A 246 -16.65 3.29 -3.12
CA LEU A 246 -15.70 4.25 -2.58
C LEU A 246 -14.46 3.53 -2.05
N PHE A 247 -13.29 4.13 -2.27
CA PHE A 247 -12.06 3.76 -1.60
C PHE A 247 -11.23 4.99 -1.26
N VAL A 248 -10.36 4.88 -0.27
CA VAL A 248 -9.39 5.90 0.09
C VAL A 248 -7.99 5.45 -0.33
N SER A 249 -7.18 6.38 -0.82
CA SER A 249 -5.75 6.24 -1.04
C SER A 249 -4.96 7.19 -0.14
N GLY A 250 -3.79 6.76 0.30
CA GLY A 250 -2.84 7.59 1.04
C GLY A 250 -1.45 7.53 0.41
N GLY A 251 -0.75 8.66 0.37
CA GLY A 251 0.48 8.75 -0.38
C GLY A 251 1.62 9.53 0.26
N SER A 252 2.75 9.56 -0.44
CA SER A 252 4.04 10.09 0.02
C SER A 252 4.09 11.60 0.24
N LYS A 253 3.13 12.37 -0.29
CA LYS A 253 3.02 13.82 -0.08
C LYS A 253 2.01 14.21 1.00
N GLY A 254 1.52 13.25 1.79
CA GLY A 254 0.55 13.49 2.85
C GLY A 254 -0.90 13.65 2.37
N GLY A 255 -1.16 13.48 1.09
CA GLY A 255 -2.51 13.55 0.52
C GLY A 255 -3.29 12.26 0.76
N LEU A 256 -4.48 12.39 1.32
CA LEU A 256 -5.49 11.34 1.37
C LEU A 256 -6.59 11.70 0.37
N ARG A 257 -6.96 10.77 -0.50
CA ARG A 257 -8.00 10.97 -1.51
C ARG A 257 -9.07 9.90 -1.41
N LEU A 258 -10.33 10.32 -1.34
CA LEU A 258 -11.50 9.45 -1.45
C LEU A 258 -11.95 9.43 -2.91
N TRP A 259 -12.00 8.26 -3.49
CA TRP A 259 -12.30 8.03 -4.90
C TRP A 259 -13.66 7.37 -5.09
N ASP A 260 -14.36 7.72 -6.15
CA ASP A 260 -15.50 6.94 -6.66
C ASP A 260 -14.99 5.96 -7.73
N VAL A 261 -15.14 4.68 -7.44
CA VAL A 261 -14.70 3.56 -8.29
C VAL A 261 -15.32 3.58 -9.68
N ARG A 262 -16.59 4.04 -9.80
CA ARG A 262 -17.39 3.99 -11.04
C ARG A 262 -16.92 4.97 -12.09
N ASN A 263 -16.53 6.17 -11.67
CA ASN A 263 -16.18 7.27 -12.57
C ASN A 263 -14.69 7.65 -12.54
N GLY A 264 -13.93 7.03 -11.64
CA GLY A 264 -12.51 7.29 -11.50
C GLY A 264 -12.14 8.67 -10.99
N LYS A 265 -13.09 9.39 -10.34
CA LYS A 265 -12.88 10.76 -9.86
C LYS A 265 -12.66 10.81 -8.37
N VAL A 266 -11.87 11.79 -7.93
CA VAL A 266 -11.72 12.15 -6.53
C VAL A 266 -13.03 12.80 -6.05
N VAL A 267 -13.61 12.25 -4.99
CA VAL A 267 -14.79 12.78 -4.31
C VAL A 267 -14.37 13.81 -3.27
N HIS A 268 -13.38 13.46 -2.45
CA HIS A 268 -12.85 14.30 -1.38
C HIS A 268 -11.35 14.18 -1.29
N GLU A 269 -10.71 15.28 -0.90
CA GLU A 269 -9.27 15.32 -0.60
C GLU A 269 -9.07 15.84 0.83
N TYR A 270 -8.24 15.12 1.60
CA TYR A 270 -7.95 15.44 2.99
C TYR A 270 -6.46 15.77 3.10
N VAL A 271 -6.15 17.03 3.35
CA VAL A 271 -4.76 17.52 3.43
C VAL A 271 -4.56 18.21 4.77
N ARG A 272 -3.49 17.84 5.47
CA ARG A 272 -3.09 18.50 6.72
C ARG A 272 -1.60 18.74 6.85
N GLY A 273 -0.84 18.38 5.90
CA GLY A 273 0.62 18.49 5.94
C GLY A 273 1.19 17.80 4.72
N HIS A 274 2.49 17.63 4.72
CA HIS A 274 3.21 16.93 3.65
C HIS A 274 3.89 15.65 4.12
N ASP A 275 3.53 15.17 5.34
CA ASP A 275 4.13 13.98 5.91
C ASP A 275 3.57 12.73 5.23
N PRO A 276 4.43 11.81 4.77
CA PRO A 276 3.98 10.61 4.07
C PRO A 276 2.95 9.82 4.87
N ILE A 277 1.85 9.43 4.24
CA ILE A 277 0.86 8.54 4.85
C ILE A 277 1.40 7.11 4.81
N LEU A 278 1.44 6.47 5.97
CA LEU A 278 1.91 5.10 6.13
C LEU A 278 0.77 4.10 6.04
N ASP A 279 -0.34 4.35 6.74
CA ASP A 279 -1.51 3.47 6.73
C ASP A 279 -2.81 4.25 6.94
N VAL A 280 -3.91 3.66 6.50
CA VAL A 280 -5.26 4.23 6.60
C VAL A 280 -6.26 3.14 6.95
N GLU A 281 -7.18 3.46 7.86
CA GLU A 281 -8.28 2.56 8.23
C GLU A 281 -9.59 3.35 8.32
N PHE A 282 -10.70 2.76 7.88
CA PHE A 282 -12.03 3.27 8.18
C PHE A 282 -12.48 2.78 9.55
N THR A 283 -13.21 3.62 10.28
CA THR A 283 -13.98 3.12 11.44
C THR A 283 -15.04 2.15 10.97
N THR A 284 -15.48 1.26 11.86
CA THR A 284 -16.46 0.20 11.54
C THR A 284 -17.78 0.73 11.01
N ASN A 285 -18.14 1.98 11.32
CA ASN A 285 -19.35 2.65 10.83
C ASN A 285 -19.11 3.45 9.52
N GLY A 286 -17.91 3.42 8.94
CA GLY A 286 -17.56 4.13 7.72
C GLY A 286 -17.56 5.66 7.78
N LYS A 287 -17.86 6.27 8.95
CA LYS A 287 -18.01 7.72 9.06
C LYS A 287 -16.70 8.48 9.25
N GLN A 288 -15.66 7.77 9.68
CA GLN A 288 -14.36 8.37 9.98
C GLN A 288 -13.25 7.58 9.29
N ILE A 289 -12.18 8.29 8.97
CA ILE A 289 -10.91 7.73 8.48
C ILE A 289 -9.86 7.99 9.56
N ILE A 290 -9.06 6.99 9.88
CA ILE A 290 -7.90 7.10 10.74
C ILE A 290 -6.68 6.97 9.84
N SER A 291 -5.81 7.96 9.83
CA SER A 291 -4.55 7.94 9.07
C SER A 291 -3.36 8.01 10.01
N SER A 292 -2.31 7.28 9.67
CA SER A 292 -1.01 7.43 10.29
C SER A 292 -0.01 8.02 9.31
N SER A 293 0.86 8.91 9.80
CA SER A 293 1.84 9.62 8.99
C SER A 293 3.26 9.40 9.52
N ASP A 294 4.23 9.49 8.62
CA ASP A 294 5.65 9.46 8.99
C ASP A 294 6.11 10.84 9.45
N VAL A 295 6.40 10.95 10.73
CA VAL A 295 6.88 12.20 11.37
C VAL A 295 8.36 12.14 11.76
N SER A 296 9.09 11.14 11.28
CA SER A 296 10.48 10.88 11.65
C SER A 296 11.46 12.04 11.36
N GLY A 297 11.10 12.96 10.46
CA GLY A 297 11.91 14.15 10.15
C GLY A 297 11.64 15.39 11.01
N ARG A 298 10.75 15.32 12.00
CA ARG A 298 10.32 16.46 12.82
C ARG A 298 10.51 16.21 14.31
N ASN A 299 10.88 17.25 15.04
CA ASN A 299 11.07 17.17 16.50
C ASN A 299 9.75 17.05 17.31
N LEU A 300 8.61 17.00 16.65
CA LEU A 300 7.30 16.98 17.29
C LEU A 300 6.46 15.87 16.65
N SER A 301 5.94 15.00 17.49
CA SER A 301 4.99 13.93 17.12
C SER A 301 3.57 14.44 16.82
N GLU A 302 3.42 15.73 16.55
CA GLU A 302 2.15 16.32 16.16
C GLU A 302 1.67 15.68 14.85
N ASN A 303 0.42 15.24 14.88
CA ASN A 303 -0.28 14.66 13.71
C ASN A 303 0.21 13.30 13.21
N SER A 304 0.94 12.53 14.00
CA SER A 304 1.32 11.16 13.60
C SER A 304 0.09 10.26 13.34
N ILE A 305 -0.98 10.44 14.12
CA ILE A 305 -2.28 9.80 13.88
C ILE A 305 -3.36 10.89 13.85
N VAL A 306 -4.16 10.92 12.79
CA VAL A 306 -5.25 11.90 12.61
C VAL A 306 -6.54 11.14 12.33
N VAL A 307 -7.62 11.57 12.97
CA VAL A 307 -8.98 11.07 12.69
C VAL A 307 -9.73 12.12 11.89
N TRP A 308 -10.30 11.71 10.77
CA TRP A 308 -11.01 12.58 9.82
C TRP A 308 -12.49 12.25 9.77
N ASP A 309 -13.33 13.26 9.56
CA ASP A 309 -14.72 13.05 9.16
C ASP A 309 -14.79 12.85 7.64
N VAL A 310 -15.36 11.72 7.20
CA VAL A 310 -15.41 11.36 5.77
C VAL A 310 -16.20 12.39 4.96
N SER A 311 -17.33 12.84 5.48
CA SER A 311 -18.23 13.71 4.74
C SER A 311 -17.84 15.20 4.80
N ARG A 312 -17.26 15.63 5.92
CA ARG A 312 -16.93 17.05 6.14
C ARG A 312 -15.53 17.45 5.73
N GLN A 313 -14.66 16.48 5.41
CA GLN A 313 -13.26 16.69 5.05
C GLN A 313 -12.44 17.43 6.12
N VAL A 314 -12.81 17.30 7.38
CA VAL A 314 -12.14 17.99 8.49
C VAL A 314 -11.51 16.98 9.44
N PRO A 315 -10.35 17.32 10.02
CA PRO A 315 -9.79 16.54 11.10
C PRO A 315 -10.64 16.71 12.38
N LEU A 316 -11.01 15.59 12.99
CA LEU A 316 -11.73 15.56 14.26
C LEU A 316 -10.79 15.59 15.45
N SER A 317 -9.54 15.19 15.27
CA SER A 317 -8.49 15.25 16.29
C SER A 317 -7.20 15.78 15.70
N ASN A 318 -6.57 16.69 16.43
CA ASN A 318 -5.33 17.34 16.02
C ASN A 318 -4.09 16.58 16.47
N GLN A 319 -4.22 15.78 17.51
CA GLN A 319 -3.12 15.06 18.11
C GLN A 319 -3.69 13.87 18.89
N VAL A 320 -3.63 12.73 18.28
CA VAL A 320 -4.09 11.49 18.89
C VAL A 320 -2.93 10.76 19.57
N TYR A 321 -1.73 10.87 19.02
CA TYR A 321 -0.53 10.18 19.48
C TYR A 321 0.60 11.17 19.70
N VAL A 322 1.12 11.21 20.92
CA VAL A 322 2.13 12.18 21.39
C VAL A 322 3.53 11.55 21.53
N GLU A 323 3.69 10.29 21.22
CA GLU A 323 4.98 9.63 21.34
C GLU A 323 5.85 9.85 20.08
N ALA A 324 7.17 9.81 20.25
CA ALA A 324 8.15 10.14 19.20
C ALA A 324 8.25 9.09 18.06
N TYR A 325 7.44 8.03 18.12
CA TYR A 325 7.54 6.92 17.17
C TYR A 325 6.46 7.00 16.10
N THR A 326 6.82 6.69 14.87
CA THR A 326 5.86 6.52 13.77
C THR A 326 5.09 5.22 13.90
N CYS A 327 3.88 5.21 13.35
CA CYS A 327 2.99 4.06 13.38
C CYS A 327 2.73 3.53 11.98
N PRO A 328 3.43 2.47 11.53
CA PRO A 328 3.29 1.94 10.17
C PRO A 328 1.94 1.25 9.91
N CYS A 329 1.14 0.98 10.93
CA CYS A 329 -0.14 0.30 10.77
C CYS A 329 -1.17 0.78 11.80
N VAL A 330 -2.39 1.00 11.36
CA VAL A 330 -3.57 1.31 12.19
C VAL A 330 -4.70 0.34 11.86
N ARG A 331 -5.38 -0.21 12.88
CA ARG A 331 -6.52 -1.15 12.70
C ARG A 331 -7.62 -0.87 13.70
N CYS A 332 -8.86 -0.79 13.21
CA CYS A 332 -10.04 -0.71 14.06
C CYS A 332 -10.41 -2.08 14.63
N HIS A 333 -10.86 -2.09 15.89
CA HIS A 333 -11.43 -3.29 16.48
C HIS A 333 -12.76 -3.66 15.80
N THR A 334 -13.02 -4.96 15.67
CA THR A 334 -14.15 -5.46 14.88
C THR A 334 -15.52 -5.03 15.44
N PHE A 335 -15.64 -4.92 16.76
CA PHE A 335 -16.93 -4.67 17.44
C PHE A 335 -16.88 -3.51 18.42
N GLU A 336 -15.75 -3.32 19.10
CA GLU A 336 -15.62 -2.31 20.15
C GLU A 336 -15.12 -0.96 19.56
N PRO A 337 -15.46 0.17 20.19
CA PRO A 337 -15.08 1.49 19.71
C PRO A 337 -13.62 1.83 20.05
N PHE A 338 -12.69 0.99 19.63
CA PHE A 338 -11.26 1.16 19.79
C PHE A 338 -10.53 0.92 18.47
N PHE A 339 -9.37 1.49 18.35
CA PHE A 339 -8.41 1.15 17.32
C PHE A 339 -7.02 0.97 17.91
N VAL A 340 -6.18 0.24 17.24
CA VAL A 340 -4.78 0.03 17.61
C VAL A 340 -3.85 0.63 16.56
N ALA A 341 -2.68 1.05 17.01
CA ALA A 341 -1.60 1.52 16.16
C ALA A 341 -0.31 0.77 16.50
N GLN A 342 0.27 0.13 15.49
CA GLN A 342 1.59 -0.49 15.56
C GLN A 342 2.63 0.61 15.66
N SER A 343 3.48 0.60 16.67
CA SER A 343 4.52 1.61 16.87
C SER A 343 5.90 1.08 16.52
N ASN A 344 6.73 1.91 15.90
CA ASN A 344 8.16 1.61 15.72
C ASN A 344 8.92 1.51 17.04
N GLY A 345 8.31 1.89 18.17
CA GLY A 345 8.80 1.64 19.53
C GLY A 345 8.65 0.20 20.01
N ASN A 346 8.37 -0.77 19.12
CA ASN A 346 8.22 -2.21 19.43
C ASN A 346 7.02 -2.53 20.34
N TYR A 347 5.93 -1.81 20.22
CA TYR A 347 4.67 -2.10 20.91
C TYR A 347 3.47 -1.68 20.05
N ILE A 348 2.29 -2.19 20.40
CA ILE A 348 1.02 -1.73 19.81
C ILE A 348 0.28 -0.92 20.86
N ALA A 349 -0.07 0.32 20.50
CA ALA A 349 -0.87 1.23 21.32
C ALA A 349 -2.37 1.06 21.02
N ILE A 350 -3.22 1.33 21.99
CA ILE A 350 -4.68 1.28 21.84
C ILE A 350 -5.30 2.64 22.13
N PHE A 351 -6.28 3.02 21.31
CA PHE A 351 -6.96 4.30 21.34
C PHE A 351 -8.48 4.11 21.32
N SER A 352 -9.21 5.03 21.92
CA SER A 352 -10.65 5.14 21.69
C SER A 352 -10.91 5.65 20.26
N SER A 353 -11.86 5.06 19.54
CA SER A 353 -12.37 5.58 18.27
C SER A 353 -13.54 6.56 18.45
N ILE A 354 -13.91 6.85 19.69
CA ILE A 354 -14.90 7.86 20.05
C ILE A 354 -14.17 9.10 20.59
N PRO A 355 -14.63 10.32 20.25
CA PRO A 355 -14.08 11.54 20.82
C PRO A 355 -13.96 11.48 22.35
N PRO A 356 -12.89 11.95 22.94
CA PRO A 356 -11.78 12.70 22.36
C PRO A 356 -10.59 11.85 21.83
N PHE A 357 -10.79 10.62 21.38
CA PHE A 357 -9.79 9.72 20.75
C PHE A 357 -8.54 9.47 21.61
N LYS A 358 -8.74 9.27 22.91
CA LYS A 358 -7.63 9.15 23.88
C LYS A 358 -6.85 7.85 23.73
N LEU A 359 -5.54 7.99 23.83
CA LEU A 359 -4.62 6.88 24.06
C LEU A 359 -4.87 6.26 25.44
N ASN A 360 -4.97 4.93 25.49
CA ASN A 360 -4.92 4.20 26.75
C ASN A 360 -3.47 3.99 27.16
N LYS A 361 -2.99 4.77 28.10
CA LYS A 361 -1.58 4.72 28.60
C LYS A 361 -1.25 3.47 29.39
N TYR A 362 -2.25 2.74 29.87
CA TYR A 362 -2.06 1.56 30.73
C TYR A 362 -2.11 0.23 29.97
N LYS A 363 -2.43 0.26 28.69
CA LYS A 363 -2.61 -0.95 27.90
C LYS A 363 -1.76 -0.88 26.63
N ARG A 364 -0.79 -1.80 26.55
CA ARG A 364 0.11 -1.97 25.42
C ARG A 364 0.32 -3.45 25.14
N TYR A 365 0.62 -3.78 23.89
CA TYR A 365 1.00 -5.14 23.50
C TYR A 365 2.47 -5.10 23.10
N GLU A 366 3.29 -5.79 23.84
CA GLU A 366 4.76 -5.76 23.74
C GLU A 366 5.32 -7.14 23.40
N SER A 367 6.63 -7.29 23.29
CA SER A 367 7.37 -8.52 23.01
C SER A 367 7.70 -8.78 21.55
N HIS A 368 7.02 -8.17 20.57
CA HIS A 368 7.42 -8.25 19.16
C HIS A 368 8.36 -7.08 18.79
N GLY A 369 9.18 -7.30 17.76
CA GLY A 369 10.07 -6.27 17.23
C GLY A 369 9.54 -5.67 15.93
N VAL A 370 9.77 -4.38 15.70
CA VAL A 370 9.42 -3.70 14.44
C VAL A 370 10.68 -3.36 13.64
N SER A 371 11.72 -2.82 14.28
CA SER A 371 13.04 -2.54 13.68
C SER A 371 13.00 -1.81 12.35
N GLY A 372 12.07 -0.84 12.22
CA GLY A 372 11.88 -0.04 10.99
C GLY A 372 11.19 -0.75 9.83
N PHE A 373 10.79 -2.01 9.95
CA PHE A 373 9.96 -2.68 8.95
C PHE A 373 8.50 -2.21 9.04
N PRO A 374 7.76 -2.16 7.92
CA PRO A 374 6.34 -1.79 7.91
C PRO A 374 5.46 -2.96 8.40
N ILE A 375 5.69 -3.38 9.65
CA ILE A 375 4.98 -4.50 10.27
C ILE A 375 3.51 -4.14 10.46
N LYS A 376 2.64 -5.04 10.05
CA LYS A 376 1.20 -4.87 10.22
C LYS A 376 0.66 -5.79 11.31
N CYS A 377 -0.46 -5.38 11.88
CA CYS A 377 -1.23 -6.16 12.85
C CYS A 377 -2.68 -6.28 12.40
N VAL A 378 -3.42 -7.23 12.96
CA VAL A 378 -4.82 -7.50 12.62
C VAL A 378 -5.57 -8.09 13.82
N PHE A 379 -6.85 -7.74 13.97
CA PHE A 379 -7.74 -8.38 14.94
C PHE A 379 -8.30 -9.69 14.38
N SER A 380 -8.48 -10.68 15.26
CA SER A 380 -9.26 -11.88 14.92
C SER A 380 -10.70 -11.52 14.58
N VAL A 381 -11.39 -12.41 13.84
CA VAL A 381 -12.78 -12.16 13.40
C VAL A 381 -13.72 -11.96 14.58
N ASP A 382 -13.45 -12.60 15.72
CA ASP A 382 -14.19 -12.47 16.98
C ASP A 382 -13.77 -11.24 17.82
N GLY A 383 -12.68 -10.55 17.45
CA GLY A 383 -12.13 -9.41 18.18
C GLY A 383 -11.39 -9.79 19.48
N GLU A 384 -11.30 -11.08 19.84
CA GLU A 384 -10.68 -11.48 21.11
C GLU A 384 -9.15 -11.54 21.06
N LYS A 385 -8.56 -11.64 19.86
CA LYS A 385 -7.12 -11.72 19.67
C LYS A 385 -6.61 -10.59 18.78
N LEU A 386 -5.43 -10.08 19.11
CA LEU A 386 -4.64 -9.19 18.28
C LEU A 386 -3.42 -9.98 17.79
N ILE A 387 -3.18 -9.95 16.48
CA ILE A 387 -2.10 -10.73 15.85
C ILE A 387 -1.16 -9.75 15.17
N SER A 388 0.14 -9.87 15.40
CA SER A 388 1.17 -9.01 14.84
C SER A 388 2.27 -9.80 14.17
N GLY A 389 2.76 -9.29 13.03
CA GLY A 389 4.05 -9.67 12.51
C GLY A 389 5.19 -9.19 13.42
N SER A 390 6.41 -9.54 13.06
CA SER A 390 7.60 -9.11 13.81
C SER A 390 8.83 -9.12 12.90
N SER A 391 9.79 -8.24 13.21
CA SER A 391 11.07 -8.18 12.53
C SER A 391 11.91 -9.43 12.69
N ASP A 392 11.65 -10.23 13.72
CA ASP A 392 12.29 -11.54 13.93
C ASP A 392 11.70 -12.68 13.08
N GLY A 393 10.72 -12.37 12.20
CA GLY A 393 10.06 -13.35 11.34
C GLY A 393 9.01 -14.21 12.03
N SER A 394 8.64 -13.87 13.27
CA SER A 394 7.62 -14.58 14.03
C SER A 394 6.27 -13.87 13.95
N ILE A 395 5.21 -14.64 14.20
CA ILE A 395 3.84 -14.17 14.37
C ILE A 395 3.51 -14.21 15.86
N TYR A 396 3.04 -13.09 16.40
CA TYR A 396 2.70 -12.92 17.80
C TYR A 396 1.20 -12.82 17.98
N PHE A 397 0.64 -13.58 18.91
CA PHE A 397 -0.77 -13.63 19.23
C PHE A 397 -1.00 -13.11 20.66
N TYR A 398 -1.73 -12.04 20.78
CA TYR A 398 -2.06 -11.42 22.06
C TYR A 398 -3.54 -11.64 22.40
N ASP A 399 -3.82 -11.79 23.67
CA ASP A 399 -5.18 -11.64 24.16
C ASP A 399 -5.55 -10.15 24.18
N TYR A 400 -6.65 -9.80 23.51
CA TYR A 400 -7.05 -8.40 23.39
C TYR A 400 -7.38 -7.78 24.74
N ARG A 401 -7.97 -8.52 25.67
CA ARG A 401 -8.42 -7.99 26.97
C ARG A 401 -7.30 -7.85 27.97
N SER A 402 -6.49 -8.89 28.16
CA SER A 402 -5.37 -8.88 29.11
C SER A 402 -4.11 -8.22 28.58
N SER A 403 -3.96 -8.07 27.26
CA SER A 403 -2.75 -7.63 26.55
C SER A 403 -1.57 -8.59 26.66
N GLU A 404 -1.79 -9.79 27.21
CA GLU A 404 -0.76 -10.79 27.37
C GLU A 404 -0.44 -11.49 26.06
N LEU A 405 0.82 -11.86 25.90
CA LEU A 405 1.25 -12.74 24.81
C LEU A 405 0.76 -14.16 25.08
N VAL A 406 -0.15 -14.64 24.22
CA VAL A 406 -0.70 -15.99 24.33
C VAL A 406 0.15 -17.00 23.57
N ARG A 407 0.66 -16.60 22.40
CA ARG A 407 1.42 -17.52 21.54
C ARG A 407 2.38 -16.77 20.63
N LYS A 408 3.49 -17.44 20.29
CA LYS A 408 4.46 -17.04 19.28
C LYS A 408 4.69 -18.21 18.32
N ILE A 409 4.68 -17.94 17.00
CA ILE A 409 4.99 -18.92 15.97
C ILE A 409 6.14 -18.37 15.13
N LYS A 410 7.25 -19.07 15.04
CA LYS A 410 8.33 -18.74 14.10
C LYS A 410 7.86 -19.13 12.70
N ALA A 411 7.63 -18.13 11.85
CA ALA A 411 7.08 -18.31 10.52
C ALA A 411 8.16 -18.25 9.43
N TYR A 412 9.11 -17.30 9.57
CA TYR A 412 10.10 -16.99 8.55
C TYR A 412 11.46 -16.69 9.19
N GLU A 413 12.51 -16.76 8.37
CA GLU A 413 13.85 -16.32 8.80
C GLU A 413 13.97 -14.78 8.78
N GLN A 414 13.28 -14.11 7.85
CA GLN A 414 13.23 -12.64 7.77
C GLN A 414 11.92 -12.10 8.31
N ALA A 415 11.81 -10.77 8.40
CA ALA A 415 10.66 -10.09 8.97
C ALA A 415 9.31 -10.54 8.38
N CYS A 416 8.36 -10.85 9.26
CA CYS A 416 6.96 -11.08 8.92
C CYS A 416 6.26 -9.71 8.80
N ILE A 417 5.84 -9.34 7.59
CA ILE A 417 5.38 -7.99 7.27
C ILE A 417 3.87 -7.83 7.47
N ASP A 418 3.07 -8.70 6.86
CA ASP A 418 1.61 -8.58 6.89
C ASP A 418 0.96 -9.91 7.23
N ILE A 419 -0.21 -9.81 7.86
CA ILE A 419 -1.02 -10.95 8.28
C ILE A 419 -2.47 -10.69 7.90
N ALA A 420 -3.10 -11.66 7.28
CA ALA A 420 -4.50 -11.63 6.92
C ALA A 420 -5.24 -12.82 7.54
N ILE A 421 -6.35 -12.55 8.24
CA ILE A 421 -7.20 -13.58 8.83
C ILE A 421 -8.20 -14.05 7.79
N HIS A 422 -8.40 -15.36 7.76
CA HIS A 422 -9.37 -15.98 6.88
C HIS A 422 -10.81 -15.57 7.24
N PRO A 423 -11.64 -15.15 6.27
CA PRO A 423 -12.96 -14.58 6.56
C PRO A 423 -13.99 -15.58 7.09
N SER A 424 -13.77 -16.89 6.89
CA SER A 424 -14.75 -17.93 7.23
C SER A 424 -14.21 -18.97 8.22
N ILE A 425 -12.92 -19.24 8.25
CA ILE A 425 -12.29 -20.25 9.11
C ILE A 425 -11.43 -19.53 10.15
N PRO A 426 -11.82 -19.52 11.44
CA PRO A 426 -11.24 -18.61 12.45
C PRO A 426 -9.78 -18.92 12.83
N ASN A 427 -9.32 -20.15 12.64
CA ASN A 427 -7.95 -20.58 12.94
C ASN A 427 -7.00 -20.51 11.74
N VAL A 428 -7.46 -20.03 10.60
CA VAL A 428 -6.63 -19.91 9.38
C VAL A 428 -6.18 -18.48 9.21
N ILE A 429 -4.87 -18.30 9.06
CA ILE A 429 -4.24 -17.03 8.73
C ILE A 429 -3.28 -17.19 7.55
N ALA A 430 -3.16 -16.17 6.75
CA ALA A 430 -2.07 -16.01 5.79
C ALA A 430 -1.10 -14.95 6.28
N SER A 431 0.18 -15.14 6.05
CA SER A 431 1.19 -14.13 6.34
C SER A 431 2.21 -14.05 5.21
N CYS A 432 2.97 -12.96 5.18
CA CYS A 432 4.03 -12.76 4.20
C CYS A 432 5.30 -12.22 4.83
N SER A 433 6.40 -12.43 4.13
CA SER A 433 7.73 -12.10 4.60
C SER A 433 8.47 -11.14 3.65
N TRP A 434 9.48 -10.49 4.21
CA TRP A 434 10.39 -9.61 3.48
C TRP A 434 11.25 -10.35 2.43
N ASN A 435 11.40 -11.66 2.54
CA ASN A 435 12.15 -12.48 1.56
C ASN A 435 11.31 -12.96 0.35
N GLY A 436 10.00 -12.61 0.29
CA GLY A 436 9.13 -13.02 -0.81
C GLY A 436 8.26 -14.25 -0.53
N GLU A 437 8.37 -14.84 0.64
CA GLU A 437 7.56 -15.98 1.05
C GLU A 437 6.17 -15.56 1.50
N VAL A 438 5.18 -16.35 1.14
CA VAL A 438 3.80 -16.27 1.65
C VAL A 438 3.46 -17.63 2.21
N SER A 439 2.82 -17.69 3.36
CA SER A 439 2.44 -18.95 3.99
C SER A 439 1.08 -18.88 4.66
N VAL A 440 0.38 -20.02 4.65
CA VAL A 440 -0.90 -20.19 5.35
C VAL A 440 -0.70 -21.12 6.54
N PHE A 441 -1.27 -20.75 7.67
CA PHE A 441 -1.19 -21.44 8.95
C PHE A 441 -2.59 -21.87 9.40
N GLU A 442 -2.67 -23.09 9.95
CA GLU A 442 -3.89 -23.74 10.45
C GLU A 442 -3.71 -24.29 11.87
#